data_d57ff3052cd27e63f7651f893afcda73
#
_entry.id   d57ff3052cd27e63f7651f893afcda73
#
_cell.length_a   1.000
_cell.length_b   1.000
_cell.length_c   1.000
_cell.angle_alpha   90.00
_cell.angle_beta   90.00
_cell.angle_gamma   90.00
#
_symmetry.space_group_name_H-M   'P 1'
#
loop_
_entity.id
_entity.type
_entity.pdbx_description
1 polymer ?
#
loop_
_entity_poly.entity_id
_entity_poly.type
_entity_poly.pdbx_seq_one_letter_code
_entity_poly.pdbx_strand_id
1 'polypeptide(L)'
;MANHKKPEVDVLIIGAGLSGVGAACHLQRECPQKTFMLIERRKAIGGTWDLFRYPGIRSDSDMFSFGYGFRPWNEFKVLADGASIRDYIRNTSDTFEITPHIRFGRKTLNADWSAEQQCWTVSMVNEDNGE
;
A
#
# COMPACT_ATOMS: atom_id res chain seq x y z
N MET A 1 -9.95 31.78 16.92
CA MET A 1 -9.11 31.10 15.89
C MET A 1 -9.29 29.60 16.07
N ALA A 2 -9.76 28.93 15.06
CA ALA A 2 -9.82 27.48 15.09
C ALA A 2 -8.39 26.94 15.18
N ASN A 3 -8.11 26.15 16.21
CA ASN A 3 -6.81 25.51 16.40
C ASN A 3 -6.73 24.35 15.39
N HIS A 4 -6.29 24.63 14.17
CA HIS A 4 -6.14 23.60 13.14
C HIS A 4 -5.06 22.62 13.59
N LYS A 5 -5.50 21.44 14.04
CA LYS A 5 -4.58 20.35 14.34
C LYS A 5 -3.88 19.96 13.05
N LYS A 6 -2.55 20.08 13.04
CA LYS A 6 -1.75 19.65 11.87
C LYS A 6 -1.98 18.16 11.61
N PRO A 7 -2.28 17.76 10.37
CA PRO A 7 -2.36 16.35 10.02
C PRO A 7 -1.07 15.60 10.36
N GLU A 8 -1.19 14.34 10.73
CA GLU A 8 -0.03 13.48 11.03
C GLU A 8 0.82 13.24 9.78
N VAL A 9 0.17 13.10 8.63
CA VAL A 9 0.80 13.00 7.30
C VAL A 9 0.00 13.78 6.28
N ASP A 10 0.63 14.15 5.16
CA ASP A 10 -0.06 14.80 4.05
C ASP A 10 -0.96 13.81 3.29
N VAL A 11 -0.50 12.56 3.13
CA VAL A 11 -1.21 11.53 2.38
C VAL A 11 -1.23 10.23 3.18
N LEU A 12 -2.42 9.68 3.39
CA LEU A 12 -2.62 8.36 3.97
C LEU A 12 -3.07 7.40 2.87
N ILE A 13 -2.35 6.29 2.72
CA ILE A 13 -2.65 5.24 1.76
C ILE A 13 -3.23 4.06 2.54
N ILE A 14 -4.42 3.60 2.17
CA ILE A 14 -5.08 2.46 2.79
C ILE A 14 -4.84 1.22 1.94
N GLY A 15 -4.05 0.32 2.45
CA GLY A 15 -3.66 -0.93 1.83
C GLY A 15 -2.21 -0.94 1.32
N ALA A 16 -1.53 -2.07 1.48
CA ALA A 16 -0.17 -2.32 1.00
C ALA A 16 -0.12 -3.49 0.00
N GLY A 17 -1.09 -3.52 -0.90
CA GLY A 17 -1.06 -4.36 -2.09
C GLY A 17 -0.32 -3.68 -3.24
N LEU A 18 -0.49 -4.22 -4.44
CA LEU A 18 0.12 -3.68 -5.66
C LEU A 18 -0.14 -2.17 -5.82
N SER A 19 -1.40 -1.76 -5.67
CA SER A 19 -1.82 -0.36 -5.87
C SER A 19 -1.27 0.56 -4.79
N GLY A 20 -1.34 0.17 -3.52
CA GLY A 20 -0.87 1.00 -2.40
C GLY A 20 0.64 1.20 -2.42
N VAL A 21 1.41 0.16 -2.66
CA VAL A 21 2.87 0.25 -2.82
C VAL A 21 3.23 1.09 -4.04
N GLY A 22 2.54 0.90 -5.16
CA GLY A 22 2.74 1.70 -6.36
C GLY A 22 2.44 3.19 -6.13
N ALA A 23 1.34 3.51 -5.47
CA ALA A 23 0.99 4.88 -5.11
C ALA A 23 2.06 5.54 -4.24
N ALA A 24 2.59 4.83 -3.24
CA ALA A 24 3.68 5.32 -2.39
C ALA A 24 4.95 5.60 -3.18
N CYS A 25 5.33 4.71 -4.09
CA CYS A 25 6.49 4.91 -4.96
C CYS A 25 6.33 6.15 -5.85
N HIS A 26 5.18 6.33 -6.47
CA HIS A 26 4.90 7.52 -7.28
C HIS A 26 4.89 8.79 -6.44
N LEU A 27 4.28 8.76 -5.28
CA LEU A 27 4.24 9.91 -4.38
C LEU A 27 5.65 10.34 -3.95
N GLN A 28 6.50 9.39 -3.59
CA GLN A 28 7.89 9.65 -3.20
C GLN A 28 8.72 10.25 -4.34
N ARG A 29 8.47 9.82 -5.57
CA ARG A 29 9.20 10.30 -6.75
C ARG A 29 8.70 11.65 -7.25
N GLU A 30 7.38 11.83 -7.34
CA GLU A 30 6.77 13.02 -7.94
C GLU A 30 6.51 14.14 -6.91
N CYS A 31 6.33 13.78 -5.64
CA CYS A 31 6.03 14.71 -4.56
C CYS A 31 6.95 14.49 -3.35
N PRO A 32 8.28 14.61 -3.49
CA PRO A 32 9.23 14.29 -2.42
C PRO A 32 9.08 15.15 -1.17
N GLN A 33 8.41 16.31 -1.27
CA GLN A 33 8.13 17.19 -0.15
C GLN A 33 6.92 16.75 0.69
N LYS A 34 6.14 15.77 0.23
CA LYS A 34 4.95 15.29 0.93
C LYS A 34 5.27 14.13 1.85
N THR A 35 4.74 14.19 3.05
CA THR A 35 4.79 13.07 4.00
C THR A 35 3.68 12.08 3.69
N PHE A 36 3.96 10.79 3.86
CA PHE A 36 2.97 9.76 3.62
C PHE A 36 3.14 8.57 4.56
N MET A 37 2.09 7.78 4.68
CA MET A 37 2.04 6.55 5.44
C MET A 37 1.08 5.59 4.75
N LEU A 38 1.36 4.29 4.86
CA LEU A 38 0.43 3.24 4.46
C LEU A 38 -0.11 2.55 5.72
N ILE A 39 -1.38 2.18 5.67
CA ILE A 39 -2.02 1.36 6.70
C ILE A 39 -2.42 0.04 6.04
N GLU A 40 -1.94 -1.07 6.61
CA GLU A 40 -2.27 -2.41 6.13
C GLU A 40 -2.91 -3.23 7.25
N ARG A 41 -4.07 -3.81 6.96
CA ARG A 41 -4.78 -4.67 7.90
C ARG A 41 -3.99 -5.94 8.22
N ARG A 42 -3.41 -6.55 7.21
CA ARG A 42 -2.63 -7.79 7.34
C ARG A 42 -1.23 -7.50 7.89
N LYS A 43 -0.51 -8.57 8.22
CA LYS A 43 0.88 -8.47 8.72
C LYS A 43 1.93 -8.53 7.60
N ALA A 44 1.50 -8.51 6.36
CA ALA A 44 2.37 -8.65 5.20
C ALA A 44 1.91 -7.80 4.02
N ILE A 45 2.89 -7.43 3.18
CA ILE A 45 2.69 -6.78 1.90
C ILE A 45 2.17 -7.81 0.89
N GLY A 46 1.33 -7.36 -0.04
CA GLY A 46 0.93 -8.17 -1.19
C GLY A 46 -0.57 -8.14 -1.51
N GLY A 47 -1.41 -7.74 -0.58
CA GLY A 47 -2.86 -7.66 -0.77
C GLY A 47 -3.45 -8.98 -1.25
N THR A 48 -4.12 -8.97 -2.38
CA THR A 48 -4.71 -10.15 -3.05
C THR A 48 -3.71 -11.31 -3.17
N TRP A 49 -2.46 -11.00 -3.51
CA TRP A 49 -1.42 -12.00 -3.77
C TRP A 49 -0.78 -12.57 -2.50
N ASP A 50 -0.97 -11.95 -1.37
CA ASP A 50 -0.67 -12.50 -0.06
C ASP A 50 -1.88 -13.22 0.56
N LEU A 51 -3.09 -12.75 0.31
CA LEU A 51 -4.33 -13.29 0.85
C LEU A 51 -4.69 -14.64 0.26
N PHE A 52 -4.69 -14.76 -1.07
CA PHE A 52 -5.11 -15.96 -1.77
C PHE A 52 -3.93 -16.87 -2.07
N ARG A 53 -4.03 -18.13 -1.64
CA ARG A 53 -2.94 -19.12 -1.72
C ARG A 53 -3.41 -20.50 -2.19
N TYR A 54 -4.46 -20.53 -2.99
CA TYR A 54 -4.93 -21.78 -3.56
C TYR A 54 -3.97 -22.28 -4.66
N PRO A 55 -3.91 -23.60 -4.90
CA PRO A 55 -3.07 -24.16 -5.97
C PRO A 55 -3.45 -23.59 -7.35
N GLY A 56 -2.43 -23.18 -8.09
CA GLY A 56 -2.62 -22.61 -9.43
C GLY A 56 -2.98 -21.14 -9.47
N ILE A 57 -2.99 -20.42 -8.34
CA ILE A 57 -3.21 -18.98 -8.34
C ILE A 57 -2.15 -18.29 -9.21
N ARG A 58 -2.60 -17.49 -10.15
CA ARG A 58 -1.77 -16.73 -11.08
C ARG A 58 -2.51 -15.50 -11.59
N SER A 59 -1.76 -14.57 -12.18
CA SER A 59 -2.36 -13.49 -12.95
C SER A 59 -2.94 -14.04 -14.26
N ASP A 60 -4.11 -13.58 -14.64
CA ASP A 60 -4.70 -13.78 -15.95
C ASP A 60 -4.37 -12.65 -16.93
N SER A 61 -3.68 -11.61 -16.44
CA SER A 61 -3.10 -10.53 -17.23
C SER A 61 -1.60 -10.72 -17.37
N ASP A 62 -1.03 -10.30 -18.51
CA ASP A 62 0.42 -10.34 -18.69
C ASP A 62 1.12 -9.35 -17.74
N MET A 63 2.31 -9.74 -17.27
CA MET A 63 3.06 -8.94 -16.31
C MET A 63 3.71 -7.69 -16.90
N PHE A 64 3.81 -7.58 -18.22
CA PHE A 64 4.29 -6.35 -18.86
C PHE A 64 3.29 -5.20 -18.72
N SER A 65 1.99 -5.53 -18.77
CA SER A 65 0.90 -4.57 -18.51
C SER A 65 0.59 -4.41 -17.03
N PHE A 66 0.67 -5.50 -16.27
CA PHE A 66 0.31 -5.53 -14.85
C PHE A 66 1.39 -4.94 -13.94
N GLY A 67 2.66 -5.07 -14.31
CA GLY A 67 3.80 -4.57 -13.54
C GLY A 67 3.90 -3.05 -13.51
N TYR A 68 4.70 -2.53 -12.59
CA TYR A 68 4.95 -1.10 -12.49
C TYR A 68 5.79 -0.58 -13.66
N GLY A 69 5.40 0.53 -14.26
CA GLY A 69 6.18 1.16 -15.33
C GLY A 69 7.57 1.61 -14.88
N PHE A 70 7.72 2.02 -13.61
CA PHE A 70 9.01 2.44 -13.04
C PHE A 70 9.90 1.26 -12.61
N ARG A 71 9.34 0.05 -12.54
CA ARG A 71 10.05 -1.20 -12.22
C ARG A 71 9.50 -2.33 -13.06
N PRO A 72 9.91 -2.44 -14.34
CA PRO A 72 9.39 -3.46 -15.25
C PRO A 72 9.60 -4.88 -14.72
N TRP A 73 8.67 -5.75 -15.09
CA TRP A 73 8.79 -7.18 -14.84
C TRP A 73 9.90 -7.78 -15.73
N ASN A 74 10.89 -8.41 -15.14
CA ASN A 74 12.08 -8.92 -15.82
C ASN A 74 12.14 -10.44 -15.93
N GLU A 75 11.08 -11.15 -15.54
CA GLU A 75 11.07 -12.60 -15.56
C GLU A 75 10.44 -13.14 -16.86
N PHE A 76 10.81 -14.36 -17.24
CA PHE A 76 10.33 -15.00 -18.45
C PHE A 76 8.83 -15.36 -18.41
N LYS A 77 8.28 -15.61 -17.23
CA LYS A 77 6.85 -15.91 -17.08
C LYS A 77 6.00 -14.67 -17.36
N VAL A 78 5.32 -14.68 -18.46
CA VAL A 78 4.39 -13.61 -18.86
C VAL A 78 3.16 -13.59 -17.93
N LEU A 79 2.61 -14.78 -17.62
CA LEU A 79 1.54 -14.95 -16.63
C LEU A 79 2.15 -15.47 -15.32
N ALA A 80 2.45 -14.57 -14.41
CA ALA A 80 3.13 -14.91 -13.17
C ALA A 80 2.20 -15.61 -12.16
N ASP A 81 2.77 -16.53 -11.37
CA ASP A 81 2.10 -17.12 -10.23
C ASP A 81 1.98 -16.14 -9.05
N GLY A 82 1.07 -16.45 -8.13
CA GLY A 82 0.78 -15.55 -7.01
C GLY A 82 1.98 -15.26 -6.12
N ALA A 83 2.83 -16.27 -5.86
CA ALA A 83 4.03 -16.09 -5.05
C ALA A 83 5.03 -15.14 -5.70
N SER A 84 5.27 -15.27 -7.00
CA SER A 84 6.16 -14.39 -7.75
C SER A 84 5.67 -12.95 -7.76
N ILE A 85 4.36 -12.74 -7.90
CA ILE A 85 3.75 -11.40 -7.85
C ILE A 85 3.90 -10.80 -6.46
N ARG A 86 3.62 -11.57 -5.42
CA ARG A 86 3.81 -11.13 -4.03
C ARG A 86 5.25 -10.70 -3.78
N ASP A 87 6.21 -11.51 -4.19
CA ASP A 87 7.63 -11.23 -4.01
C ASP A 87 8.05 -9.98 -4.80
N TYR A 88 7.51 -9.80 -6.01
CA TYR A 88 7.71 -8.60 -6.81
C TYR A 88 7.23 -7.33 -6.07
N ILE A 89 6.05 -7.36 -5.46
CA ILE A 89 5.51 -6.23 -4.69
C ILE A 89 6.38 -5.96 -3.45
N ARG A 90 6.76 -7.00 -2.71
CA ARG A 90 7.65 -6.88 -1.54
C ARG A 90 9.00 -6.28 -1.91
N ASN A 91 9.64 -6.83 -2.93
CA ASN A 91 10.93 -6.36 -3.40
C ASN A 91 10.86 -4.92 -3.88
N THR A 92 9.76 -4.52 -4.51
CA THR A 92 9.54 -3.12 -4.90
C THR A 92 9.46 -2.21 -3.67
N SER A 93 8.69 -2.58 -2.66
CA SER A 93 8.57 -1.83 -1.42
C SER A 93 9.91 -1.68 -0.70
N ASP A 94 10.70 -2.74 -0.64
CA ASP A 94 12.01 -2.73 0.01
C ASP A 94 13.02 -1.90 -0.79
N THR A 95 13.07 -2.08 -2.10
CA THR A 95 14.00 -1.36 -2.98
C THR A 95 13.78 0.16 -2.95
N PHE A 96 12.55 0.59 -2.91
CA PHE A 96 12.18 2.01 -2.86
C PHE A 96 11.97 2.53 -1.43
N GLU A 97 12.31 1.75 -0.42
CA GLU A 97 12.24 2.12 1.00
C GLU A 97 10.83 2.52 1.45
N ILE A 98 9.82 1.87 0.90
CA ILE A 98 8.40 2.10 1.27
C ILE A 98 8.04 1.34 2.55
N THR A 99 8.61 0.16 2.76
CA THR A 99 8.30 -0.71 3.91
C THR A 99 8.33 0.00 5.27
N PRO A 100 9.30 0.88 5.59
CA PRO A 100 9.31 1.62 6.85
C PRO A 100 8.11 2.55 7.05
N HIS A 101 7.40 2.91 5.98
CA HIS A 101 6.21 3.77 6.03
C HIS A 101 4.91 3.00 6.22
N ILE A 102 4.97 1.67 6.34
CA ILE A 102 3.79 0.82 6.47
C ILE A 102 3.52 0.49 7.93
N ARG A 103 2.32 0.77 8.40
CA ARG A 103 1.80 0.27 9.68
C ARG A 103 0.93 -0.95 9.44
N PHE A 104 1.47 -2.10 9.79
CA PHE A 104 0.78 -3.39 9.68
C PHE A 104 -0.18 -3.63 10.85
N GLY A 105 -1.12 -4.56 10.65
CA GLY A 105 -2.08 -4.95 11.68
C GLY A 105 -3.07 -3.85 12.04
N ARG A 106 -3.36 -2.96 11.13
CA ARG A 106 -4.28 -1.83 11.32
C ARG A 106 -5.43 -1.89 10.32
N LYS A 107 -6.62 -2.20 10.82
CA LYS A 107 -7.84 -2.20 10.02
C LYS A 107 -8.48 -0.83 10.06
N THR A 108 -8.64 -0.21 8.92
CA THR A 108 -9.40 1.04 8.78
C THR A 108 -10.88 0.75 8.98
N LEU A 109 -11.53 1.54 9.84
CA LEU A 109 -12.97 1.44 10.12
C LEU A 109 -13.77 2.46 9.32
N ASN A 110 -13.36 3.72 9.39
CA ASN A 110 -13.98 4.81 8.65
C ASN A 110 -12.98 5.93 8.37
N ALA A 111 -13.39 6.86 7.52
CA ALA A 111 -12.68 8.09 7.24
C ALA A 111 -13.70 9.23 7.16
N ASP A 112 -13.55 10.23 8.02
CA ASP A 112 -14.45 11.36 8.14
C ASP A 112 -13.75 12.64 7.71
N TRP A 113 -14.35 13.37 6.77
CA TRP A 113 -13.85 14.65 6.30
C TRP A 113 -14.36 15.80 7.17
N SER A 114 -13.47 16.66 7.63
CA SER A 114 -13.81 17.91 8.28
C SER A 114 -13.56 19.09 7.34
N ALA A 115 -14.62 19.76 6.92
CA ALA A 115 -14.52 20.96 6.10
C ALA A 115 -13.91 22.14 6.87
N GLU A 116 -14.15 22.19 8.18
CA GLU A 116 -13.60 23.22 9.06
C GLU A 116 -12.08 23.08 9.22
N GLN A 117 -11.61 21.84 9.45
CA GLN A 117 -10.20 21.55 9.65
C GLN A 117 -9.46 21.24 8.34
N GLN A 118 -10.18 21.06 7.25
CA GLN A 118 -9.67 20.68 5.92
C GLN A 118 -8.77 19.44 5.97
N CYS A 119 -9.20 18.44 6.72
CA CYS A 119 -8.47 17.18 6.85
C CYS A 119 -9.42 15.99 7.06
N TRP A 120 -8.88 14.82 6.78
CA TRP A 120 -9.50 13.55 7.09
C TRP A 120 -9.12 13.08 8.49
N THR A 121 -10.09 12.57 9.24
CA THR A 121 -9.84 11.75 10.42
C THR A 121 -10.12 10.30 10.08
N VAL A 122 -9.10 9.47 10.14
CA VAL A 122 -9.19 8.04 9.83
C VAL A 122 -9.15 7.24 11.12
N SER A 123 -10.22 6.50 11.39
CA SER A 123 -10.32 5.60 12.53
C SER A 123 -9.87 4.21 12.14
N MET A 124 -9.05 3.61 12.97
CA MET A 124 -8.53 2.27 12.76
C MET A 124 -8.50 1.47 14.05
N VAL A 125 -8.50 0.16 13.94
CA VAL A 125 -8.34 -0.76 15.06
C VAL A 125 -7.08 -1.59 14.86
N ASN A 126 -6.39 -1.84 15.95
CA ASN A 126 -5.26 -2.76 15.98
C ASN A 126 -5.81 -4.20 16.00
N GLU A 127 -5.51 -4.98 14.97
CA GLU A 127 -5.99 -6.37 14.83
C GLU A 127 -5.42 -7.33 15.90
N ASP A 128 -4.33 -6.95 16.59
CA ASP A 128 -3.74 -7.81 17.62
C ASP A 128 -4.43 -7.66 18.97
N ASN A 129 -4.95 -6.49 19.34
CA ASN A 129 -5.53 -6.20 20.65
C ASN A 129 -6.92 -5.57 20.59
N GLY A 130 -7.45 -5.27 19.42
CA GLY A 130 -8.78 -4.68 19.24
C GLY A 130 -8.88 -3.19 19.62
N GLU A 131 -7.77 -2.49 19.85
CA GLU A 131 -7.72 -1.05 20.17
C GLU A 131 -7.64 -0.16 18.94
#